data_1e06a6ffddc6b33b492de6db809f1bf1
#
_entry.id   1e06a6ffddc6b33b492de6db809f1bf1
#
_cell.length_a   1.000
_cell.length_b   1.000
_cell.length_c   1.000
_cell.angle_alpha   90.00
_cell.angle_beta   90.00
_cell.angle_gamma   90.00
#
_symmetry.space_group_name_H-M   'P 1'
#
loop_
_entity.id
_entity.type
_entity.pdbx_description
1 polymer ?
#
loop_
_entity_poly.entity_id
_entity_poly.type
_entity_poly.pdbx_seq_one_letter_code
_entity_poly.pdbx_strand_id
1 'polypeptide(L)'
;MSYWILEFIRVGIGYIFLMYLWPSVVFRKHLSGKSLTYRFAFCSTVSVLLINTLVLSLGLFHILDGRIVFFLFYGIFIASILKEKRLRLRVSGQLRKLFAGKLGWKSFLTALADDSKYLLVTFFRRLNQKIKGRRLEYGILSVLILFAIAYFSYGAFQNHSYGWGDMYVHHAWIYGLKEGNIFSAGVYPEAMHCFIYSMDVLFGISIYSCLLFLGEIHVATLLVAVYCLFREILKSRYTVYLILAAFLTIDVVCIDEIYGMARLQYTIPQEFGLYTLFLCTLYLIRFLKRETKGFDGNLFLFMTSLAASLAIHFYVTIMAFFLCASFAVFGLNQIFRKKNFGVLVTAVILGVVISTLPMVLAFASGIPLQGSLNWGMNIINGTDTKEGRSQAVQTSTGESTEAMTGITAEKSSENASSLPSQSQLDSQQGTVIEMESSTNVPKTPLVKRVADAVIRSLKLVYQYGYLQLYGRSRAGWLLRFTIIAAILTLVNVVISIVRLKKISFSMYAGITTASFLFMLLYAAPFLGLPEIIAGARLCLPEQILLLAMMAIPADELFFLLEKTKAGHFAPQISLAGVLAIYAGTNYFGVFHGYLYYELTRYN
;
A
#
# COMPACT_ATOMS: atom_id res chain seq x y z
N MET A 1 -10.71 -21.76 18.53
CA MET A 1 -11.10 -21.36 17.16
C MET A 1 -12.24 -20.34 17.13
N SER A 2 -13.34 -20.51 17.88
CA SER A 2 -14.48 -19.56 17.92
C SER A 2 -14.09 -18.14 18.36
N TYR A 3 -13.22 -17.99 19.35
CA TYR A 3 -12.74 -16.70 19.86
C TYR A 3 -12.02 -15.90 18.76
N TRP A 4 -11.05 -16.51 18.07
CA TRP A 4 -10.26 -15.81 17.04
C TRP A 4 -11.08 -15.44 15.80
N ILE A 5 -12.07 -16.27 15.44
CA ILE A 5 -13.02 -15.91 14.37
C ILE A 5 -13.84 -14.67 14.77
N LEU A 6 -14.26 -14.60 16.04
CA LEU A 6 -14.99 -13.43 16.54
C LEU A 6 -14.09 -12.18 16.51
N GLU A 7 -12.84 -12.28 16.97
CA GLU A 7 -11.88 -11.17 16.94
C GLU A 7 -11.59 -10.71 15.49
N PHE A 8 -11.38 -11.64 14.57
CA PHE A 8 -11.22 -11.34 13.15
C PHE A 8 -12.42 -10.56 12.58
N ILE A 9 -13.64 -11.01 12.90
CA ILE A 9 -14.88 -10.32 12.48
C ILE A 9 -14.97 -8.93 13.12
N ARG A 10 -14.63 -8.79 14.41
CA ARG A 10 -14.63 -7.49 15.11
C ARG A 10 -13.64 -6.53 14.46
N VAL A 11 -12.40 -6.99 14.19
CA VAL A 11 -11.38 -6.19 13.47
C VAL A 11 -11.90 -5.78 12.09
N GLY A 12 -12.49 -6.72 11.33
CA GLY A 12 -13.06 -6.43 10.01
C GLY A 12 -14.19 -5.39 10.06
N ILE A 13 -15.11 -5.50 11.01
CA ILE A 13 -16.20 -4.53 11.20
C ILE A 13 -15.66 -3.15 11.60
N GLY A 14 -14.74 -3.11 12.59
CA GLY A 14 -14.09 -1.87 13.03
C GLY A 14 -13.34 -1.19 11.88
N TYR A 15 -12.58 -1.96 11.12
CA TYR A 15 -11.88 -1.48 9.93
C TYR A 15 -12.82 -0.89 8.89
N ILE A 16 -13.87 -1.63 8.48
CA ILE A 16 -14.85 -1.15 7.50
C ILE A 16 -15.57 0.10 8.01
N PHE A 17 -15.88 0.17 9.30
CA PHE A 17 -16.51 1.33 9.89
C PHE A 17 -15.59 2.55 9.79
N LEU A 18 -14.36 2.48 10.31
CA LEU A 18 -13.44 3.61 10.34
C LEU A 18 -12.97 4.02 8.94
N MET A 19 -12.61 3.05 8.12
CA MET A 19 -12.03 3.33 6.81
C MET A 19 -13.07 3.81 5.80
N TYR A 20 -14.32 3.30 5.84
CA TYR A 20 -15.29 3.53 4.77
C TYR A 20 -16.63 4.07 5.23
N LEU A 21 -17.22 3.53 6.31
CA LEU A 21 -18.58 3.90 6.71
C LEU A 21 -18.61 5.29 7.35
N TRP A 22 -17.75 5.52 8.33
CA TRP A 22 -17.66 6.79 9.05
C TRP A 22 -17.43 7.98 8.09
N PRO A 23 -16.38 7.99 7.23
CA PRO A 23 -16.18 9.10 6.28
C PRO A 23 -17.29 9.20 5.24
N SER A 24 -17.91 8.08 4.82
CA SER A 24 -19.04 8.10 3.89
C SER A 24 -20.27 8.80 4.46
N VAL A 25 -20.50 8.69 5.75
CA VAL A 25 -21.61 9.35 6.45
C VAL A 25 -21.27 10.81 6.71
N VAL A 26 -20.09 11.10 7.24
CA VAL A 26 -19.64 12.47 7.58
C VAL A 26 -19.59 13.36 6.32
N PHE A 27 -19.01 12.84 5.25
CA PHE A 27 -18.82 13.57 3.98
C PHE A 27 -19.87 13.23 2.91
N ARG A 28 -21.06 12.76 3.34
CA ARG A 28 -22.12 12.30 2.42
C ARG A 28 -22.47 13.33 1.33
N LYS A 29 -22.52 14.61 1.67
CA LYS A 29 -22.83 15.68 0.70
C LYS A 29 -21.75 15.76 -0.39
N HIS A 30 -20.48 15.75 0.02
CA HIS A 30 -19.34 15.79 -0.90
C HIS A 30 -19.28 14.55 -1.81
N LEU A 31 -19.59 13.38 -1.25
CA LEU A 31 -19.56 12.09 -1.95
C LEU A 31 -20.81 11.83 -2.80
N SER A 32 -21.83 12.66 -2.69
CA SER A 32 -23.04 12.54 -3.50
C SER A 32 -22.70 12.71 -5.00
N GLY A 33 -23.22 11.81 -5.85
CA GLY A 33 -22.95 11.83 -7.30
C GLY A 33 -21.56 11.34 -7.72
N LYS A 34 -20.60 11.17 -6.80
CA LYS A 34 -19.24 10.73 -7.15
C LYS A 34 -19.20 9.23 -7.50
N SER A 35 -18.25 8.86 -8.37
CA SER A 35 -17.98 7.46 -8.76
C SER A 35 -17.55 6.60 -7.57
N LEU A 36 -17.67 5.27 -7.70
CA LEU A 36 -17.22 4.33 -6.66
C LEU A 36 -15.71 4.46 -6.40
N THR A 37 -14.90 4.58 -7.46
CA THR A 37 -13.44 4.79 -7.34
C THR A 37 -13.11 6.07 -6.57
N TYR A 38 -13.82 7.18 -6.85
CA TYR A 38 -13.64 8.42 -6.11
C TYR A 38 -13.96 8.26 -4.63
N ARG A 39 -15.09 7.62 -4.32
CA ARG A 39 -15.51 7.38 -2.93
C ARG A 39 -14.56 6.47 -2.19
N PHE A 40 -14.08 5.41 -2.84
CA PHE A 40 -13.09 4.50 -2.29
C PHE A 40 -11.81 5.27 -1.91
N ALA A 41 -11.22 6.00 -2.87
CA ALA A 41 -9.99 6.74 -2.63
C ALA A 41 -10.17 7.84 -1.58
N PHE A 42 -11.29 8.59 -1.62
CA PHE A 42 -11.59 9.61 -0.62
C PHE A 42 -11.68 9.00 0.79
N CYS A 43 -12.46 7.93 0.94
CA CYS A 43 -12.66 7.32 2.24
C CYS A 43 -11.34 6.75 2.78
N SER A 44 -10.58 6.01 1.97
CA SER A 44 -9.35 5.36 2.42
C SER A 44 -8.23 6.34 2.76
N THR A 45 -8.10 7.47 2.06
CA THR A 45 -7.04 8.44 2.32
C THR A 45 -7.44 9.48 3.39
N VAL A 46 -8.64 10.04 3.26
CA VAL A 46 -9.11 11.09 4.19
C VAL A 46 -9.37 10.53 5.59
N SER A 47 -9.86 9.28 5.71
CA SER A 47 -10.07 8.66 7.02
C SER A 47 -8.75 8.54 7.79
N VAL A 48 -7.72 7.97 7.16
CA VAL A 48 -6.41 7.79 7.79
C VAL A 48 -5.81 9.14 8.20
N LEU A 49 -5.86 10.14 7.31
CA LEU A 49 -5.36 11.48 7.62
C LEU A 49 -6.10 12.15 8.77
N LEU A 50 -7.43 12.08 8.79
CA LEU A 50 -8.23 12.69 9.88
C LEU A 50 -7.97 12.03 11.21
N ILE A 51 -7.89 10.69 11.24
CA ILE A 51 -7.57 9.94 12.45
C ILE A 51 -6.19 10.34 12.96
N ASN A 52 -5.17 10.30 12.08
CA ASN A 52 -3.81 10.69 12.40
C ASN A 52 -3.75 12.12 12.95
N THR A 53 -4.33 13.08 12.22
CA THR A 53 -4.31 14.49 12.62
C THR A 53 -5.03 14.70 13.95
N LEU A 54 -6.18 14.06 14.17
CA LEU A 54 -6.94 14.19 15.40
C LEU A 54 -6.16 13.65 16.59
N VAL A 55 -5.68 12.39 16.52
CA VAL A 55 -4.98 11.73 17.62
C VAL A 55 -3.70 12.49 17.97
N LEU A 56 -2.88 12.80 16.97
CA LEU A 56 -1.62 13.52 17.20
C LEU A 56 -1.86 14.95 17.70
N SER A 57 -2.89 15.65 17.21
CA SER A 57 -3.22 16.99 17.74
C SER A 57 -3.63 16.93 19.21
N LEU A 58 -4.48 15.96 19.60
CA LEU A 58 -4.84 15.79 21.01
C LEU A 58 -3.61 15.48 21.87
N GLY A 59 -2.67 14.67 21.37
CA GLY A 59 -1.41 14.37 22.05
C GLY A 59 -0.49 15.58 22.18
N LEU A 60 -0.35 16.40 21.14
CA LEU A 60 0.44 17.64 21.18
C LEU A 60 -0.12 18.64 22.21
N PHE A 61 -1.43 18.66 22.41
CA PHE A 61 -2.05 19.49 23.46
C PHE A 61 -2.08 18.80 24.83
N HIS A 62 -1.49 17.62 24.99
CA HIS A 62 -1.49 16.81 26.21
C HIS A 62 -2.91 16.48 26.76
N ILE A 63 -3.89 16.37 25.86
CA ILE A 63 -5.28 16.01 26.18
C ILE A 63 -5.72 14.71 25.47
N LEU A 64 -4.77 13.89 25.03
CA LEU A 64 -5.07 12.60 24.41
C LEU A 64 -5.62 11.64 25.49
N ASP A 65 -6.94 11.44 25.47
CA ASP A 65 -7.67 10.50 26.30
C ASP A 65 -8.66 9.72 25.42
N GLY A 66 -8.74 8.40 25.61
CA GLY A 66 -9.62 7.54 24.81
C GLY A 66 -11.09 7.98 24.88
N ARG A 67 -11.56 8.51 26.02
CA ARG A 67 -12.95 9.04 26.15
C ARG A 67 -13.17 10.24 25.25
N ILE A 68 -12.20 11.15 25.15
CA ILE A 68 -12.28 12.32 24.27
C ILE A 68 -12.36 11.86 22.82
N VAL A 69 -11.49 10.94 22.39
CA VAL A 69 -11.48 10.36 21.03
C VAL A 69 -12.84 9.70 20.74
N PHE A 70 -13.35 8.87 21.67
CA PHE A 70 -14.65 8.22 21.55
C PHE A 70 -15.78 9.21 21.33
N PHE A 71 -15.92 10.21 22.20
CA PHE A 71 -16.99 11.20 22.10
C PHE A 71 -16.88 12.07 20.85
N LEU A 72 -15.66 12.42 20.41
CA LEU A 72 -15.47 13.18 19.18
C LEU A 72 -15.89 12.36 17.94
N PHE A 73 -15.46 11.11 17.83
CA PHE A 73 -15.80 10.27 16.67
C PHE A 73 -17.30 9.98 16.59
N TYR A 74 -17.89 9.51 17.70
CA TYR A 74 -19.33 9.21 17.71
C TYR A 74 -20.17 10.49 17.70
N GLY A 75 -19.73 11.57 18.32
CA GLY A 75 -20.39 12.87 18.28
C GLY A 75 -20.47 13.43 16.87
N ILE A 76 -19.35 13.44 16.12
CA ILE A 76 -19.30 13.86 14.71
C ILE A 76 -20.18 12.94 13.86
N PHE A 77 -20.13 11.62 14.08
CA PHE A 77 -20.94 10.65 13.34
C PHE A 77 -22.44 10.88 13.55
N ILE A 78 -22.89 10.96 14.80
CA ILE A 78 -24.29 11.22 15.16
C ILE A 78 -24.74 12.58 14.63
N ALA A 79 -23.95 13.63 14.83
CA ALA A 79 -24.26 14.97 14.32
C ALA A 79 -24.41 14.97 12.79
N SER A 80 -23.58 14.18 12.08
CA SER A 80 -23.64 14.04 10.61
C SER A 80 -24.90 13.30 10.16
N ILE A 81 -25.36 12.30 10.91
CA ILE A 81 -26.62 11.62 10.70
C ILE A 81 -27.81 12.56 10.95
N LEU A 82 -27.78 13.30 12.04
CA LEU A 82 -28.86 14.21 12.42
C LEU A 82 -28.97 15.47 11.52
N LYS A 83 -27.97 15.75 10.68
CA LYS A 83 -28.09 16.76 9.61
C LYS A 83 -29.19 16.42 8.57
N GLU A 84 -29.60 15.15 8.46
CA GLU A 84 -30.71 14.75 7.62
C GLU A 84 -32.05 15.13 8.29
N LYS A 85 -32.75 16.10 7.71
CA LYS A 85 -34.01 16.61 8.28
C LYS A 85 -35.04 15.51 8.58
N ARG A 86 -35.19 14.55 7.63
CA ARG A 86 -36.15 13.44 7.79
C ARG A 86 -35.79 12.52 8.97
N LEU A 87 -34.53 12.13 9.05
CA LEU A 87 -34.04 11.25 10.12
C LEU A 87 -34.09 11.97 11.48
N ARG A 88 -33.67 13.23 11.52
CA ARG A 88 -33.73 14.07 12.72
C ARG A 88 -35.15 14.20 13.26
N LEU A 89 -36.13 14.50 12.38
CA LEU A 89 -37.54 14.60 12.79
C LEU A 89 -38.08 13.28 13.32
N ARG A 90 -37.71 12.17 12.69
CA ARG A 90 -38.12 10.81 13.10
C ARG A 90 -37.49 10.44 14.45
N VAL A 91 -36.19 10.54 14.59
CA VAL A 91 -35.46 10.23 15.85
C VAL A 91 -35.92 11.14 16.98
N SER A 92 -36.05 12.46 16.76
CA SER A 92 -36.52 13.38 17.78
C SER A 92 -37.97 13.10 18.17
N GLY A 93 -38.82 12.71 17.23
CA GLY A 93 -40.21 12.30 17.49
C GLY A 93 -40.28 11.02 18.32
N GLN A 94 -39.46 10.03 18.04
CA GLN A 94 -39.37 8.80 18.83
C GLN A 94 -38.79 9.05 20.22
N LEU A 95 -37.74 9.87 20.37
CA LEU A 95 -37.19 10.25 21.64
C LEU A 95 -38.21 11.02 22.51
N ARG A 96 -38.96 11.98 21.92
CA ARG A 96 -40.02 12.67 22.65
C ARG A 96 -41.09 11.70 23.17
N LYS A 97 -41.50 10.71 22.38
CA LYS A 97 -42.45 9.67 22.81
C LYS A 97 -41.89 8.79 23.92
N LEU A 98 -40.59 8.46 23.86
CA LEU A 98 -39.87 7.68 24.86
C LEU A 98 -39.83 8.45 26.19
N PHE A 99 -39.35 9.71 26.17
CA PHE A 99 -39.28 10.56 27.38
C PHE A 99 -40.65 10.96 27.93
N ALA A 100 -41.70 11.01 27.08
CA ALA A 100 -43.07 11.21 27.52
C ALA A 100 -43.75 9.93 28.06
N GLY A 101 -43.02 8.82 28.17
CA GLY A 101 -43.55 7.53 28.63
C GLY A 101 -44.52 6.86 27.65
N LYS A 102 -44.71 7.43 26.46
CA LYS A 102 -45.61 6.90 25.41
C LYS A 102 -45.01 5.78 24.54
N LEU A 103 -43.69 5.54 24.69
CA LEU A 103 -42.96 4.50 23.96
C LEU A 103 -42.01 3.79 24.92
N GLY A 104 -42.09 2.46 24.99
CA GLY A 104 -41.15 1.67 25.79
C GLY A 104 -39.77 1.54 25.10
N TRP A 105 -38.72 1.34 25.90
CA TRP A 105 -37.35 1.16 25.39
C TRP A 105 -37.25 0.06 24.34
N LYS A 106 -37.94 -1.09 24.52
CA LYS A 106 -37.96 -2.20 23.57
C LYS A 106 -38.51 -1.74 22.22
N SER A 107 -39.64 -1.04 22.20
CA SER A 107 -40.26 -0.53 20.97
C SER A 107 -39.42 0.55 20.28
N PHE A 108 -38.71 1.41 21.09
CA PHE A 108 -37.76 2.37 20.54
C PHE A 108 -36.58 1.70 19.84
N LEU A 109 -35.97 0.69 20.46
CA LEU A 109 -34.87 -0.07 19.88
C LEU A 109 -35.31 -0.84 18.64
N THR A 110 -36.51 -1.45 18.63
CA THR A 110 -37.07 -2.11 17.45
C THR A 110 -37.27 -1.14 16.29
N ALA A 111 -37.83 0.05 16.55
CA ALA A 111 -37.99 1.05 15.51
C ALA A 111 -36.64 1.54 14.94
N LEU A 112 -35.62 1.67 15.78
CA LEU A 112 -34.28 2.02 15.36
C LEU A 112 -33.62 0.90 14.49
N ALA A 113 -33.84 -0.35 14.88
CA ALA A 113 -33.38 -1.52 14.13
C ALA A 113 -34.06 -1.61 12.75
N ASP A 114 -35.35 -1.36 12.65
CA ASP A 114 -36.11 -1.34 11.40
C ASP A 114 -35.64 -0.21 10.48
N ASP A 115 -35.39 0.97 11.01
CA ASP A 115 -34.82 2.09 10.27
C ASP A 115 -33.42 1.76 9.74
N SER A 116 -32.58 1.11 10.54
CA SER A 116 -31.24 0.64 10.15
C SER A 116 -31.31 -0.41 9.05
N LYS A 117 -32.22 -1.38 9.19
CA LYS A 117 -32.49 -2.40 8.16
C LYS A 117 -32.94 -1.78 6.84
N TYR A 118 -33.86 -0.80 6.90
CA TYR A 118 -34.30 -0.07 5.71
C TYR A 118 -33.15 0.66 5.02
N LEU A 119 -32.30 1.33 5.78
CA LEU A 119 -31.10 2.01 5.24
C LEU A 119 -30.15 1.03 4.59
N LEU A 120 -29.92 -0.12 5.21
CA LEU A 120 -29.05 -1.19 4.69
C LEU A 120 -29.61 -1.76 3.37
N VAL A 121 -30.89 -2.12 3.34
CA VAL A 121 -31.55 -2.63 2.11
C VAL A 121 -31.50 -1.59 1.00
N THR A 122 -31.74 -0.31 1.33
CA THR A 122 -31.67 0.77 0.35
C THR A 122 -30.26 0.98 -0.18
N PHE A 123 -29.24 0.86 0.68
CA PHE A 123 -27.83 0.90 0.28
C PHE A 123 -27.49 -0.23 -0.70
N PHE A 124 -27.82 -1.47 -0.37
CA PHE A 124 -27.57 -2.62 -1.26
C PHE A 124 -28.34 -2.52 -2.58
N ARG A 125 -29.57 -2.04 -2.56
CA ARG A 125 -30.35 -1.78 -3.78
C ARG A 125 -29.65 -0.76 -4.68
N ARG A 126 -29.18 0.35 -4.11
CA ARG A 126 -28.44 1.39 -4.86
C ARG A 126 -27.09 0.89 -5.36
N LEU A 127 -26.39 0.08 -4.56
CA LEU A 127 -25.15 -0.55 -4.98
C LEU A 127 -25.40 -1.50 -6.17
N ASN A 128 -26.38 -2.38 -6.05
CA ASN A 128 -26.75 -3.30 -7.12
C ASN A 128 -27.13 -2.57 -8.42
N GLN A 129 -27.84 -1.44 -8.33
CA GLN A 129 -28.13 -0.60 -9.50
C GLN A 129 -26.85 -0.04 -10.15
N LYS A 130 -25.86 0.38 -9.34
CA LYS A 130 -24.58 0.91 -9.85
C LYS A 130 -23.69 -0.14 -10.51
N ILE A 131 -23.77 -1.39 -10.03
CA ILE A 131 -22.98 -2.51 -10.60
C ILE A 131 -23.76 -3.25 -11.70
N LYS A 132 -25.02 -2.88 -11.97
CA LYS A 132 -25.84 -3.48 -13.04
C LYS A 132 -25.11 -3.35 -14.39
N GLY A 133 -24.93 -4.45 -15.11
CA GLY A 133 -24.16 -4.52 -16.35
C GLY A 133 -22.66 -4.81 -16.17
N ARG A 134 -22.17 -4.82 -14.91
CA ARG A 134 -20.77 -5.19 -14.57
C ARG A 134 -20.70 -6.21 -13.43
N ARG A 135 -21.76 -6.97 -13.22
CA ARG A 135 -21.85 -7.90 -12.08
C ARG A 135 -20.76 -8.96 -12.11
N LEU A 136 -20.43 -9.50 -13.30
CA LEU A 136 -19.38 -10.50 -13.43
C LEU A 136 -18.00 -9.91 -13.09
N GLU A 137 -17.71 -8.68 -13.57
CA GLU A 137 -16.45 -7.99 -13.26
C GLU A 137 -16.27 -7.82 -11.76
N TYR A 138 -17.28 -7.25 -11.08
CA TYR A 138 -17.22 -7.08 -9.62
C TYR A 138 -17.28 -8.41 -8.87
N GLY A 139 -17.93 -9.43 -9.45
CA GLY A 139 -17.92 -10.80 -8.92
C GLY A 139 -16.53 -11.39 -8.89
N ILE A 140 -15.79 -11.33 -10.01
CA ILE A 140 -14.40 -11.79 -10.09
C ILE A 140 -13.53 -11.03 -9.07
N LEU A 141 -13.65 -9.70 -9.02
CA LEU A 141 -12.90 -8.89 -8.06
C LEU A 141 -13.19 -9.29 -6.61
N SER A 142 -14.47 -9.51 -6.29
CA SER A 142 -14.89 -9.94 -4.94
C SER A 142 -14.31 -11.31 -4.57
N VAL A 143 -14.29 -12.26 -5.51
CA VAL A 143 -13.71 -13.59 -5.30
C VAL A 143 -12.21 -13.47 -5.05
N LEU A 144 -11.47 -12.67 -5.85
CA LEU A 144 -10.03 -12.45 -5.65
C LEU A 144 -9.73 -11.79 -4.30
N ILE A 145 -10.55 -10.82 -3.86
CA ILE A 145 -10.41 -10.17 -2.56
C ILE A 145 -10.68 -11.16 -1.41
N LEU A 146 -11.77 -11.93 -1.49
CA LEU A 146 -12.09 -12.92 -0.46
C LEU A 146 -11.03 -14.01 -0.38
N PHE A 147 -10.52 -14.46 -1.53
CA PHE A 147 -9.39 -15.38 -1.59
C PHE A 147 -8.14 -14.79 -0.92
N ALA A 148 -7.79 -13.54 -1.22
CA ALA A 148 -6.64 -12.89 -0.62
C ALA A 148 -6.77 -12.77 0.91
N ILE A 149 -7.93 -12.34 1.40
CA ILE A 149 -8.20 -12.25 2.84
C ILE A 149 -8.04 -13.64 3.49
N ALA A 150 -8.66 -14.68 2.92
CA ALA A 150 -8.58 -16.05 3.45
C ALA A 150 -7.13 -16.59 3.42
N TYR A 151 -6.41 -16.33 2.33
CA TYR A 151 -5.04 -16.79 2.12
C TYR A 151 -4.08 -16.14 3.13
N PHE A 152 -4.09 -14.82 3.24
CA PHE A 152 -3.17 -14.12 4.14
C PHE A 152 -3.54 -14.24 5.62
N SER A 153 -4.80 -14.52 5.97
CA SER A 153 -5.21 -14.74 7.35
C SER A 153 -4.92 -16.15 7.87
N TYR A 154 -4.53 -17.08 6.98
CA TYR A 154 -4.29 -18.47 7.37
C TYR A 154 -3.26 -18.59 8.51
N GLY A 155 -2.14 -17.87 8.42
CA GLY A 155 -1.09 -17.89 9.43
C GLY A 155 -1.53 -17.39 10.80
N ALA A 156 -2.24 -16.28 10.82
CA ALA A 156 -2.77 -15.72 12.06
C ALA A 156 -3.74 -16.69 12.78
N PHE A 157 -4.55 -17.43 12.01
CA PHE A 157 -5.45 -18.44 12.57
C PHE A 157 -4.75 -19.73 13.02
N GLN A 158 -3.58 -20.04 12.45
CA GLN A 158 -2.81 -21.22 12.85
C GLN A 158 -1.97 -20.95 14.10
N ASN A 159 -1.23 -19.86 14.10
CA ASN A 159 -0.21 -19.60 15.10
C ASN A 159 -0.69 -18.71 16.24
N HIS A 160 -1.72 -17.91 16.03
CA HIS A 160 -2.23 -16.94 16.98
C HIS A 160 -1.14 -15.98 17.53
N SER A 161 -0.08 -15.76 16.76
CA SER A 161 1.05 -14.90 17.12
C SER A 161 1.35 -13.92 15.99
N TYR A 162 2.16 -12.89 16.28
CA TYR A 162 2.45 -11.84 15.28
C TYR A 162 3.26 -12.35 14.09
N GLY A 163 4.06 -13.37 14.25
CA GLY A 163 4.92 -13.92 13.19
C GLY A 163 6.06 -13.01 12.71
N TRP A 164 6.12 -11.76 13.18
CA TRP A 164 7.13 -10.78 12.79
C TRP A 164 7.54 -9.88 13.96
N GLY A 165 8.86 -9.73 14.19
CA GLY A 165 9.40 -9.02 15.35
C GLY A 165 8.98 -7.55 15.44
N ASP A 166 8.94 -6.82 14.30
CA ASP A 166 8.53 -5.41 14.27
C ASP A 166 7.12 -5.18 14.81
N MET A 167 6.23 -6.17 14.75
CA MET A 167 4.86 -6.03 15.25
C MET A 167 4.82 -5.85 16.78
N TYR A 168 5.77 -6.41 17.52
CA TYR A 168 5.91 -6.18 18.96
C TYR A 168 6.34 -4.72 19.25
N VAL A 169 7.23 -4.19 18.43
CA VAL A 169 7.66 -2.79 18.52
C VAL A 169 6.48 -1.86 18.24
N HIS A 170 5.72 -2.11 17.18
CA HIS A 170 4.51 -1.34 16.86
C HIS A 170 3.44 -1.47 17.92
N HIS A 171 3.31 -2.62 18.58
CA HIS A 171 2.41 -2.79 19.73
C HIS A 171 2.78 -1.84 20.86
N ALA A 172 4.06 -1.77 21.22
CA ALA A 172 4.55 -0.87 22.27
C ALA A 172 4.26 0.61 21.93
N TRP A 173 4.46 1.02 20.67
CA TRP A 173 4.18 2.41 20.25
C TRP A 173 2.69 2.75 20.31
N ILE A 174 1.80 1.82 19.91
CA ILE A 174 0.35 2.00 20.01
C ILE A 174 -0.06 2.05 21.49
N TYR A 175 0.58 1.27 22.36
CA TYR A 175 0.34 1.32 23.78
C TYR A 175 0.75 2.67 24.37
N GLY A 176 1.85 3.28 23.90
CA GLY A 176 2.21 4.65 24.24
C GLY A 176 1.09 5.67 23.94
N LEU A 177 0.43 5.56 22.79
CA LEU A 177 -0.74 6.40 22.46
C LEU A 177 -1.89 6.20 23.45
N LYS A 178 -2.09 4.98 23.94
CA LYS A 178 -3.12 4.67 24.95
C LYS A 178 -2.82 5.31 26.31
N GLU A 179 -1.54 5.52 26.62
CA GLU A 179 -1.08 6.25 27.79
C GLU A 179 -1.03 7.78 27.59
N GLY A 180 -1.46 8.26 26.42
CA GLY A 180 -1.44 9.70 26.09
C GLY A 180 -0.10 10.19 25.52
N ASN A 181 0.88 9.28 25.31
CA ASN A 181 2.21 9.60 24.82
C ASN A 181 2.29 9.41 23.31
N ILE A 182 2.24 10.50 22.54
CA ILE A 182 2.53 10.46 21.11
C ILE A 182 4.04 10.34 20.90
N PHE A 183 4.44 9.69 19.80
CA PHE A 183 5.84 9.52 19.43
C PHE A 183 6.71 8.92 20.56
N SER A 184 6.18 7.93 21.28
CA SER A 184 6.83 7.32 22.45
C SER A 184 8.24 6.76 22.18
N ALA A 185 8.53 6.39 20.93
CA ALA A 185 9.85 5.94 20.48
C ALA A 185 10.60 7.00 19.65
N GLY A 186 10.14 8.25 19.66
CA GLY A 186 10.65 9.33 18.82
C GLY A 186 9.75 9.62 17.62
N VAL A 187 9.97 10.80 16.99
CA VAL A 187 9.15 11.28 15.88
C VAL A 187 9.26 10.36 14.68
N TYR A 188 8.12 9.80 14.27
CA TYR A 188 7.97 8.87 13.16
C TYR A 188 6.54 8.98 12.58
N PRO A 189 6.27 8.61 11.30
CA PRO A 189 4.92 8.55 10.77
C PRO A 189 4.02 7.56 11.53
N GLU A 190 2.98 8.04 12.22
CA GLU A 190 2.16 7.22 13.14
C GLU A 190 0.73 6.96 12.67
N ALA A 191 0.40 7.20 11.40
CA ALA A 191 -1.00 7.10 10.97
C ALA A 191 -1.60 5.69 11.12
N MET A 192 -0.81 4.61 10.93
CA MET A 192 -1.25 3.24 11.22
C MET A 192 -1.49 3.04 12.71
N HIS A 193 -0.59 3.53 13.56
CA HIS A 193 -0.69 3.41 15.01
C HIS A 193 -1.93 4.15 15.55
N CYS A 194 -2.15 5.38 15.07
CA CYS A 194 -3.33 6.18 15.40
C CYS A 194 -4.64 5.48 14.96
N PHE A 195 -4.60 4.80 13.80
CA PHE A 195 -5.74 4.04 13.29
C PHE A 195 -6.07 2.85 14.19
N ILE A 196 -5.07 2.05 14.59
CA ILE A 196 -5.25 0.90 15.49
C ILE A 196 -5.67 1.36 16.89
N TYR A 197 -5.04 2.41 17.44
CA TYR A 197 -5.46 3.04 18.68
C TYR A 197 -6.94 3.44 18.66
N SER A 198 -7.38 4.02 17.55
CA SER A 198 -8.80 4.39 17.40
C SER A 198 -9.72 3.17 17.33
N MET A 199 -9.25 2.02 16.78
CA MET A 199 -10.02 0.77 16.82
C MET A 199 -10.17 0.23 18.25
N ASP A 200 -9.10 0.27 19.05
CA ASP A 200 -9.14 -0.12 20.46
C ASP A 200 -10.13 0.76 21.23
N VAL A 201 -10.02 2.08 21.09
CA VAL A 201 -10.86 3.05 21.82
C VAL A 201 -12.34 2.97 21.41
N LEU A 202 -12.63 2.87 20.12
CA LEU A 202 -14.01 2.97 19.63
C LEU A 202 -14.80 1.66 19.72
N PHE A 203 -14.12 0.52 19.63
CA PHE A 203 -14.77 -0.79 19.57
C PHE A 203 -14.33 -1.75 20.67
N GLY A 204 -13.37 -1.36 21.52
CA GLY A 204 -12.78 -2.22 22.54
C GLY A 204 -12.07 -3.45 21.92
N ILE A 205 -11.50 -3.30 20.73
CA ILE A 205 -10.73 -4.36 20.07
C ILE A 205 -9.29 -4.24 20.54
N SER A 206 -8.72 -5.32 21.11
CA SER A 206 -7.37 -5.25 21.64
C SER A 206 -6.36 -4.87 20.55
N ILE A 207 -5.31 -4.13 20.91
CA ILE A 207 -4.19 -3.81 20.01
C ILE A 207 -3.61 -5.09 19.41
N TYR A 208 -3.54 -6.16 20.23
CA TYR A 208 -3.08 -7.48 19.79
C TYR A 208 -3.93 -8.04 18.64
N SER A 209 -5.26 -8.07 18.81
CA SER A 209 -6.17 -8.55 17.76
C SER A 209 -6.11 -7.68 16.49
N CYS A 210 -5.96 -6.35 16.66
CA CYS A 210 -5.80 -5.45 15.52
C CYS A 210 -4.50 -5.75 14.76
N LEU A 211 -3.37 -5.86 15.44
CA LEU A 211 -2.09 -6.17 14.80
C LEU A 211 -2.11 -7.55 14.16
N LEU A 212 -2.77 -8.53 14.79
CA LEU A 212 -2.86 -9.89 14.29
C LEU A 212 -3.65 -10.00 12.98
N PHE A 213 -4.74 -9.25 12.80
CA PHE A 213 -5.70 -9.49 11.72
C PHE A 213 -5.89 -8.31 10.74
N LEU A 214 -5.40 -7.12 11.06
CA LEU A 214 -5.68 -5.95 10.22
C LEU A 214 -4.93 -6.01 8.88
N GLY A 215 -3.70 -6.52 8.84
CA GLY A 215 -2.89 -6.64 7.63
C GLY A 215 -3.62 -7.41 6.53
N GLU A 216 -4.11 -8.59 6.88
CA GLU A 216 -4.81 -9.49 5.96
C GLU A 216 -6.11 -8.90 5.42
N ILE A 217 -6.86 -8.20 6.28
CA ILE A 217 -8.10 -7.51 5.86
C ILE A 217 -7.75 -6.30 4.98
N HIS A 218 -6.66 -5.60 5.30
CA HIS A 218 -6.22 -4.41 4.58
C HIS A 218 -5.71 -4.71 3.17
N VAL A 219 -5.25 -5.93 2.89
CA VAL A 219 -4.90 -6.38 1.52
C VAL A 219 -6.04 -6.12 0.54
N ALA A 220 -7.30 -6.22 0.97
CA ALA A 220 -8.44 -5.85 0.15
C ALA A 220 -8.36 -4.41 -0.38
N THR A 221 -7.92 -3.47 0.45
CA THR A 221 -7.74 -2.06 0.06
C THR A 221 -6.61 -1.90 -0.95
N LEU A 222 -5.49 -2.62 -0.76
CA LEU A 222 -4.40 -2.65 -1.73
C LEU A 222 -4.88 -3.18 -3.09
N LEU A 223 -5.55 -4.33 -3.13
CA LEU A 223 -6.04 -4.93 -4.38
C LEU A 223 -7.04 -4.02 -5.11
N VAL A 224 -7.93 -3.33 -4.37
CA VAL A 224 -8.86 -2.37 -4.98
C VAL A 224 -8.10 -1.14 -5.52
N ALA A 225 -7.06 -0.65 -4.85
CA ALA A 225 -6.25 0.46 -5.34
C ALA A 225 -5.49 0.08 -6.62
N VAL A 226 -4.87 -1.10 -6.64
CA VAL A 226 -4.21 -1.70 -7.83
C VAL A 226 -5.22 -1.85 -8.97
N TYR A 227 -6.40 -2.42 -8.69
CA TYR A 227 -7.49 -2.52 -9.66
C TYR A 227 -7.87 -1.16 -10.24
N CYS A 228 -8.05 -0.14 -9.39
CA CYS A 228 -8.44 1.19 -9.85
C CYS A 228 -7.38 1.84 -10.75
N LEU A 229 -6.09 1.68 -10.42
CA LEU A 229 -5.00 2.20 -11.24
C LEU A 229 -4.94 1.50 -12.60
N PHE A 230 -4.82 0.18 -12.61
CA PHE A 230 -4.67 -0.54 -13.88
C PHE A 230 -5.94 -0.50 -14.75
N ARG A 231 -7.11 -0.40 -14.13
CA ARG A 231 -8.36 -0.15 -14.85
C ARG A 231 -8.39 1.21 -15.57
N GLU A 232 -7.63 2.19 -15.08
CA GLU A 232 -7.45 3.51 -15.72
C GLU A 232 -6.38 3.51 -16.80
N ILE A 233 -5.38 2.65 -16.67
CA ILE A 233 -4.17 2.62 -17.52
C ILE A 233 -4.39 1.70 -18.73
N LEU A 234 -4.92 0.50 -18.50
CA LEU A 234 -5.08 -0.53 -19.52
C LEU A 234 -6.23 -0.20 -20.49
N LYS A 235 -6.12 -0.67 -21.73
CA LYS A 235 -7.13 -0.46 -22.77
C LYS A 235 -8.37 -1.33 -22.52
N SER A 236 -8.15 -2.60 -22.16
CA SER A 236 -9.21 -3.52 -21.77
C SER A 236 -9.45 -3.49 -20.27
N ARG A 237 -10.72 -3.59 -19.88
CA ARG A 237 -11.12 -3.70 -18.48
C ARG A 237 -10.94 -5.10 -17.91
N TYR A 238 -10.64 -6.09 -18.73
CA TYR A 238 -10.59 -7.49 -18.32
C TYR A 238 -9.16 -7.94 -17.97
N THR A 239 -8.14 -7.29 -18.49
CA THR A 239 -6.73 -7.63 -18.25
C THR A 239 -6.33 -7.46 -16.79
N VAL A 240 -6.90 -6.50 -16.08
CA VAL A 240 -6.56 -6.24 -14.68
C VAL A 240 -6.80 -7.45 -13.76
N TYR A 241 -7.80 -8.27 -14.07
CA TYR A 241 -8.09 -9.48 -13.29
C TYR A 241 -6.99 -10.53 -13.42
N LEU A 242 -6.36 -10.62 -14.60
CA LEU A 242 -5.19 -11.49 -14.81
C LEU A 242 -3.99 -11.01 -13.99
N ILE A 243 -3.76 -9.70 -13.92
CA ILE A 243 -2.69 -9.12 -13.09
C ILE A 243 -2.92 -9.45 -11.62
N LEU A 244 -4.13 -9.22 -11.12
CA LEU A 244 -4.47 -9.51 -9.72
C LEU A 244 -4.39 -11.00 -9.39
N ALA A 245 -4.87 -11.87 -10.29
CA ALA A 245 -4.77 -13.32 -10.11
C ALA A 245 -3.31 -13.77 -10.11
N ALA A 246 -2.50 -13.28 -11.04
CA ALA A 246 -1.09 -13.59 -11.11
C ALA A 246 -0.35 -13.10 -9.86
N PHE A 247 -0.63 -11.89 -9.39
CA PHE A 247 -0.05 -11.35 -8.16
C PHE A 247 -0.37 -12.21 -6.93
N LEU A 248 -1.59 -12.73 -6.82
CA LEU A 248 -2.00 -13.55 -5.68
C LEU A 248 -1.54 -15.01 -5.74
N THR A 249 -1.17 -15.51 -6.91
CA THR A 249 -0.89 -16.94 -7.10
C THR A 249 0.50 -17.25 -7.62
N ILE A 250 1.16 -16.31 -8.30
CA ILE A 250 2.54 -16.48 -8.76
C ILE A 250 3.45 -15.94 -7.67
N ASP A 251 3.98 -16.85 -6.88
CA ASP A 251 5.04 -16.53 -5.94
C ASP A 251 6.31 -16.24 -6.74
N VAL A 252 6.56 -14.96 -6.96
CA VAL A 252 7.82 -14.49 -7.52
C VAL A 252 8.80 -14.46 -6.36
N VAL A 253 9.64 -15.48 -6.29
CA VAL A 253 10.65 -15.60 -5.23
C VAL A 253 11.55 -14.38 -5.26
N CYS A 254 11.38 -13.52 -4.27
CA CYS A 254 12.40 -12.56 -3.91
C CYS A 254 13.52 -13.30 -3.18
N ILE A 255 14.78 -13.02 -3.50
CA ILE A 255 15.93 -13.62 -2.79
C ILE A 255 15.91 -13.22 -1.32
N ASP A 256 15.43 -12.02 -1.04
CA ASP A 256 15.12 -11.59 0.31
C ASP A 256 13.67 -11.98 0.62
N GLU A 257 13.47 -13.19 1.11
CA GLU A 257 12.18 -13.78 1.45
C GLU A 257 11.37 -12.89 2.40
N ILE A 258 12.06 -12.10 3.23
CA ILE A 258 11.51 -11.16 4.20
C ILE A 258 10.60 -10.09 3.55
N TYR A 259 10.90 -9.66 2.32
CA TYR A 259 10.18 -8.59 1.64
C TYR A 259 9.26 -9.07 0.51
N GLY A 260 9.03 -10.38 0.42
CA GLY A 260 8.11 -10.99 -0.53
C GLY A 260 6.63 -10.77 -0.22
N MET A 261 5.77 -11.49 -0.95
CA MET A 261 4.31 -11.40 -0.84
C MET A 261 3.81 -11.81 0.56
N ALA A 262 4.50 -12.71 1.27
CA ALA A 262 4.16 -13.11 2.63
C ALA A 262 4.09 -11.93 3.61
N ARG A 263 4.82 -10.85 3.34
CA ARG A 263 4.81 -9.64 4.17
C ARG A 263 3.43 -8.97 4.24
N LEU A 264 2.55 -9.19 3.26
CA LEU A 264 1.16 -8.69 3.26
C LEU A 264 0.28 -9.29 4.35
N GLN A 265 0.70 -10.39 4.98
CA GLN A 265 -0.01 -10.96 6.13
C GLN A 265 0.25 -10.19 7.44
N TYR A 266 1.24 -9.28 7.47
CA TYR A 266 1.61 -8.55 8.68
C TYR A 266 1.02 -7.14 8.70
N THR A 267 0.63 -6.70 9.89
CA THR A 267 0.17 -5.33 10.11
C THR A 267 1.36 -4.44 10.42
N ILE A 268 2.03 -3.96 9.37
CA ILE A 268 3.19 -3.07 9.48
C ILE A 268 3.02 -1.83 8.60
N PRO A 269 3.62 -0.68 8.97
CA PRO A 269 3.31 0.61 8.36
C PRO A 269 3.54 0.67 6.85
N GLN A 270 4.61 0.06 6.34
CA GLN A 270 4.91 0.10 4.91
C GLN A 270 3.79 -0.59 4.11
N GLU A 271 3.40 -1.81 4.49
CA GLU A 271 2.38 -2.60 3.81
C GLU A 271 1.00 -1.98 3.97
N PHE A 272 0.71 -1.41 5.16
CA PHE A 272 -0.50 -0.63 5.38
C PHE A 272 -0.57 0.61 4.47
N GLY A 273 0.57 1.19 4.07
CA GLY A 273 0.65 2.36 3.20
C GLY A 273 0.62 2.07 1.70
N LEU A 274 0.95 0.85 1.24
CA LEU A 274 1.17 0.54 -0.19
C LEU A 274 0.01 0.94 -1.11
N TYR A 275 -1.23 0.86 -0.68
CA TYR A 275 -2.37 1.27 -1.51
C TYR A 275 -2.32 2.74 -1.92
N THR A 276 -1.71 3.60 -1.11
CA THR A 276 -1.67 5.05 -1.35
C THR A 276 -0.81 5.41 -2.56
N LEU A 277 0.27 4.67 -2.82
CA LEU A 277 1.12 4.92 -3.99
C LEU A 277 0.35 4.71 -5.31
N PHE A 278 -0.51 3.69 -5.38
CA PHE A 278 -1.35 3.41 -6.55
C PHE A 278 -2.45 4.45 -6.71
N LEU A 279 -3.04 4.93 -5.61
CA LEU A 279 -4.04 5.99 -5.65
C LEU A 279 -3.42 7.34 -6.01
N CYS A 280 -2.25 7.66 -5.48
CA CYS A 280 -1.50 8.86 -5.82
C CYS A 280 -1.26 8.92 -7.35
N THR A 281 -0.73 7.85 -7.91
CA THR A 281 -0.48 7.73 -9.34
C THR A 281 -1.77 7.79 -10.17
N LEU A 282 -2.83 7.11 -9.76
CA LEU A 282 -4.14 7.15 -10.41
C LEU A 282 -4.65 8.58 -10.56
N TYR A 283 -4.60 9.35 -9.47
CA TYR A 283 -5.18 10.70 -9.48
C TYR A 283 -4.27 11.73 -10.12
N LEU A 284 -2.95 11.52 -10.13
CA LEU A 284 -2.04 12.27 -10.98
C LEU A 284 -2.35 12.03 -12.46
N ILE A 285 -2.50 10.78 -12.90
CA ILE A 285 -2.87 10.45 -14.28
C ILE A 285 -4.20 11.11 -14.67
N ARG A 286 -5.21 11.03 -13.80
CA ARG A 286 -6.51 11.67 -14.06
C ARG A 286 -6.42 13.19 -14.14
N PHE A 287 -5.57 13.81 -13.33
CA PHE A 287 -5.30 15.23 -13.42
C PHE A 287 -4.63 15.59 -14.74
N LEU A 288 -3.61 14.81 -15.16
CA LEU A 288 -2.89 15.03 -16.42
C LEU A 288 -3.76 14.83 -17.67
N LYS A 289 -4.71 13.91 -17.63
CA LYS A 289 -5.65 13.65 -18.74
C LYS A 289 -6.68 14.77 -18.93
N ARG A 290 -6.88 15.66 -17.95
CA ARG A 290 -7.90 16.70 -18.02
C ARG A 290 -7.36 17.99 -18.64
N GLU A 291 -8.23 18.66 -19.39
CA GLU A 291 -7.97 20.00 -19.94
C GLU A 291 -8.27 21.12 -18.93
N THR A 292 -9.00 20.82 -17.85
CA THR A 292 -9.45 21.80 -16.85
C THR A 292 -8.30 22.33 -16.00
N LYS A 293 -8.24 23.63 -15.89
CA LYS A 293 -7.19 24.38 -15.19
C LYS A 293 -7.70 24.77 -13.80
N GLY A 294 -7.23 24.08 -12.74
CA GLY A 294 -7.57 24.45 -11.38
C GLY A 294 -7.51 23.30 -10.39
N PHE A 295 -7.72 23.60 -9.10
CA PHE A 295 -7.78 22.62 -8.03
C PHE A 295 -9.13 21.89 -8.10
N ASP A 296 -9.11 20.67 -8.63
CA ASP A 296 -10.31 19.84 -8.79
C ASP A 296 -10.31 18.63 -7.84
N GLY A 297 -11.35 17.79 -7.93
CA GLY A 297 -11.47 16.60 -7.09
C GLY A 297 -10.38 15.55 -7.35
N ASN A 298 -9.75 15.51 -8.55
CA ASN A 298 -8.65 14.59 -8.80
C ASN A 298 -7.38 15.07 -8.10
N LEU A 299 -7.10 16.37 -8.21
CA LEU A 299 -5.94 16.96 -7.55
C LEU A 299 -6.09 16.91 -6.02
N PHE A 300 -7.32 17.09 -5.50
CA PHE A 300 -7.60 16.87 -4.09
C PHE A 300 -7.27 15.43 -3.65
N LEU A 301 -7.67 14.42 -4.43
CA LEU A 301 -7.37 13.03 -4.10
C LEU A 301 -5.90 12.66 -4.35
N PHE A 302 -5.23 13.28 -5.29
CA PHE A 302 -3.77 13.20 -5.42
C PHE A 302 -3.09 13.71 -4.14
N MET A 303 -3.44 14.92 -3.70
CA MET A 303 -2.94 15.56 -2.49
C MET A 303 -3.16 14.68 -1.26
N THR A 304 -4.40 14.20 -1.05
CA THR A 304 -4.71 13.36 0.13
C THR A 304 -4.07 11.98 0.08
N SER A 305 -3.86 11.41 -1.12
CA SER A 305 -3.13 10.14 -1.27
C SER A 305 -1.64 10.31 -0.94
N LEU A 306 -1.03 11.41 -1.40
CA LEU A 306 0.36 11.76 -1.08
C LEU A 306 0.52 12.04 0.42
N ALA A 307 -0.39 12.83 1.00
CA ALA A 307 -0.39 13.11 2.43
C ALA A 307 -0.53 11.81 3.26
N ALA A 308 -1.44 10.91 2.86
CA ALA A 308 -1.63 9.64 3.55
C ALA A 308 -0.39 8.74 3.43
N SER A 309 0.28 8.68 2.28
CA SER A 309 1.52 7.91 2.14
C SER A 309 2.59 8.38 3.13
N LEU A 310 2.78 9.69 3.25
CA LEU A 310 3.79 10.28 4.14
C LEU A 310 3.42 10.15 5.62
N ALA A 311 2.14 10.28 5.96
CA ALA A 311 1.67 10.09 7.33
C ALA A 311 1.75 8.63 7.79
N ILE A 312 1.73 7.66 6.86
CA ILE A 312 1.82 6.23 7.19
C ILE A 312 3.29 5.78 7.22
N HIS A 313 4.07 6.05 6.15
CA HIS A 313 5.45 5.58 6.06
C HIS A 313 6.25 6.34 4.99
N PHE A 314 7.42 6.85 5.33
CA PHE A 314 8.23 7.67 4.42
C PHE A 314 8.70 6.92 3.16
N TYR A 315 9.05 5.61 3.25
CA TYR A 315 9.43 4.84 2.06
C TYR A 315 8.29 4.70 1.05
N VAL A 316 7.04 4.58 1.51
CA VAL A 316 5.87 4.55 0.62
C VAL A 316 5.75 5.85 -0.16
N THR A 317 6.08 6.99 0.47
CA THR A 317 6.07 8.29 -0.21
C THR A 317 7.15 8.40 -1.28
N ILE A 318 8.36 7.89 -0.99
CA ILE A 318 9.44 7.85 -1.97
C ILE A 318 9.05 6.96 -3.16
N MET A 319 8.49 5.77 -2.90
CA MET A 319 7.95 4.89 -3.94
C MET A 319 6.85 5.57 -4.77
N ALA A 320 5.92 6.27 -4.09
CA ALA A 320 4.85 7.02 -4.76
C ALA A 320 5.41 8.14 -5.65
N PHE A 321 6.45 8.82 -5.21
CA PHE A 321 7.15 9.82 -6.02
C PHE A 321 7.70 9.21 -7.31
N PHE A 322 8.47 8.11 -7.22
CA PHE A 322 9.05 7.47 -8.40
C PHE A 322 8.00 6.87 -9.33
N LEU A 323 6.93 6.28 -8.78
CA LEU A 323 5.82 5.78 -9.58
C LEU A 323 5.09 6.92 -10.30
N CYS A 324 4.80 8.02 -9.61
CA CYS A 324 4.21 9.21 -10.20
C CYS A 324 5.12 9.83 -11.26
N ALA A 325 6.42 9.93 -11.01
CA ALA A 325 7.40 10.46 -11.95
C ALA A 325 7.44 9.66 -13.25
N SER A 326 7.35 8.33 -13.17
CA SER A 326 7.32 7.43 -14.34
C SER A 326 6.17 7.73 -15.31
N PHE A 327 5.03 8.17 -14.79
CA PHE A 327 3.89 8.59 -15.61
C PHE A 327 3.94 10.08 -15.98
N ALA A 328 4.46 10.93 -15.08
CA ALA A 328 4.57 12.37 -15.27
C ALA A 328 5.46 12.75 -16.46
N VAL A 329 6.54 11.98 -16.70
CA VAL A 329 7.44 12.19 -17.84
C VAL A 329 6.69 12.25 -19.17
N PHE A 330 5.67 11.40 -19.35
CA PHE A 330 4.84 11.38 -20.57
C PHE A 330 3.75 12.47 -20.59
N GLY A 331 3.59 13.22 -19.50
CA GLY A 331 2.65 14.31 -19.34
C GLY A 331 3.30 15.68 -19.11
N LEU A 332 4.61 15.82 -19.30
CA LEU A 332 5.35 17.04 -18.99
C LEU A 332 4.77 18.28 -19.68
N ASN A 333 4.32 18.17 -20.92
CA ASN A 333 3.65 19.25 -21.65
C ASN A 333 2.34 19.72 -20.97
N GLN A 334 1.68 18.88 -20.20
CA GLN A 334 0.50 19.22 -19.42
C GLN A 334 0.89 19.85 -18.07
N ILE A 335 1.94 19.32 -17.45
CA ILE A 335 2.45 19.79 -16.16
C ILE A 335 2.99 21.22 -16.29
N PHE A 336 3.83 21.49 -17.29
CA PHE A 336 4.48 22.80 -17.46
C PHE A 336 3.58 23.90 -18.03
N ARG A 337 2.29 23.62 -18.27
CA ARG A 337 1.34 24.70 -18.46
C ARG A 337 1.25 25.54 -17.18
N LYS A 338 1.54 26.86 -17.25
CA LYS A 338 1.69 27.74 -16.07
C LYS A 338 0.66 27.53 -14.95
N LYS A 339 -0.61 27.36 -15.31
CA LYS A 339 -1.67 27.13 -14.30
C LYS A 339 -1.64 25.73 -13.68
N ASN A 340 -1.32 24.69 -14.45
CA ASN A 340 -1.30 23.32 -13.95
C ASN A 340 -0.10 23.10 -13.01
N PHE A 341 1.06 23.64 -13.36
CA PHE A 341 2.27 23.51 -12.53
C PHE A 341 2.07 24.13 -11.15
N GLY A 342 1.61 25.38 -11.08
CA GLY A 342 1.39 26.05 -9.81
C GLY A 342 0.37 25.32 -8.93
N VAL A 343 -0.74 24.84 -9.51
CA VAL A 343 -1.77 24.12 -8.76
C VAL A 343 -1.27 22.74 -8.29
N LEU A 344 -0.46 22.04 -9.10
CA LEU A 344 0.16 20.76 -8.74
C LEU A 344 1.16 20.94 -7.59
N VAL A 345 2.05 21.95 -7.69
CA VAL A 345 3.02 22.27 -6.62
C VAL A 345 2.28 22.63 -5.33
N THR A 346 1.22 23.44 -5.41
CA THR A 346 0.39 23.76 -4.24
C THR A 346 -0.20 22.51 -3.61
N ALA A 347 -0.71 21.55 -4.42
CA ALA A 347 -1.24 20.29 -3.90
C ALA A 347 -0.17 19.45 -3.19
N VAL A 348 1.05 19.38 -3.75
CA VAL A 348 2.18 18.69 -3.13
C VAL A 348 2.54 19.34 -1.80
N ILE A 349 2.74 20.66 -1.77
CA ILE A 349 3.08 21.40 -0.55
C ILE A 349 2.01 21.21 0.52
N LEU A 350 0.73 21.38 0.18
CA LEU A 350 -0.37 21.16 1.12
C LEU A 350 -0.40 19.72 1.63
N GLY A 351 -0.18 18.73 0.76
CA GLY A 351 -0.11 17.33 1.14
C GLY A 351 1.01 17.06 2.15
N VAL A 352 2.20 17.59 1.89
CA VAL A 352 3.34 17.49 2.80
C VAL A 352 3.05 18.19 4.13
N VAL A 353 2.55 19.43 4.10
CA VAL A 353 2.25 20.18 5.32
C VAL A 353 1.20 19.44 6.18
N ILE A 354 0.10 18.97 5.59
CA ILE A 354 -0.95 18.27 6.34
C ILE A 354 -0.40 17.02 7.05
N SER A 355 0.47 16.27 6.38
CA SER A 355 1.00 15.01 6.93
C SER A 355 2.13 15.21 7.93
N THR A 356 3.00 16.22 7.72
CA THR A 356 4.21 16.41 8.54
C THR A 356 4.03 17.40 9.69
N LEU A 357 3.02 18.26 9.64
CA LEU A 357 2.83 19.30 10.65
C LEU A 357 2.85 18.76 12.10
N PRO A 358 2.13 17.67 12.45
CA PRO A 358 2.21 17.13 13.81
C PRO A 358 3.62 16.65 14.18
N MET A 359 4.36 16.04 13.24
CA MET A 359 5.72 15.57 13.46
C MET A 359 6.70 16.74 13.65
N VAL A 360 6.56 17.79 12.84
CA VAL A 360 7.40 19.00 12.94
C VAL A 360 7.16 19.70 14.28
N LEU A 361 5.91 19.82 14.71
CA LEU A 361 5.55 20.42 16.01
C LEU A 361 6.10 19.59 17.17
N ALA A 362 5.99 18.25 17.10
CA ALA A 362 6.56 17.36 18.11
C ALA A 362 8.09 17.46 18.18
N PHE A 363 8.75 17.49 17.05
CA PHE A 363 10.22 17.70 16.99
C PHE A 363 10.60 19.07 17.56
N ALA A 364 9.87 20.12 17.21
CA ALA A 364 10.10 21.46 17.74
C ALA A 364 9.83 21.57 19.26
N SER A 365 8.98 20.70 19.82
CA SER A 365 8.76 20.59 21.26
C SER A 365 9.82 19.77 22.00
N GLY A 366 10.84 19.24 21.28
CA GLY A 366 11.97 18.54 21.86
C GLY A 366 11.92 17.01 21.80
N ILE A 367 10.91 16.42 21.14
CA ILE A 367 10.86 14.97 20.94
C ILE A 367 11.89 14.60 19.86
N PRO A 368 12.86 13.69 20.11
CA PRO A 368 13.89 13.33 19.15
C PRO A 368 13.30 12.58 17.96
N LEU A 369 14.05 12.55 16.85
CA LEU A 369 13.72 11.68 15.71
C LEU A 369 13.92 10.21 16.09
N GLN A 370 13.01 9.37 15.65
CA GLN A 370 13.09 7.92 15.85
C GLN A 370 14.26 7.32 15.05
N GLY A 371 14.95 6.31 15.61
CA GLY A 371 16.17 5.72 15.05
C GLY A 371 16.05 5.22 13.62
N SER A 372 14.91 4.62 13.22
CA SER A 372 14.71 4.18 11.83
C SER A 372 14.61 5.33 10.83
N LEU A 373 14.11 6.49 11.25
CA LEU A 373 14.08 7.68 10.40
C LEU A 373 15.49 8.26 10.24
N ASN A 374 16.28 8.32 11.32
CA ASN A 374 17.70 8.69 11.27
C ASN A 374 18.50 7.76 10.37
N TRP A 375 18.31 6.46 10.51
CA TRP A 375 18.95 5.47 9.64
C TRP A 375 18.56 5.67 8.16
N GLY A 376 17.29 5.89 7.85
CA GLY A 376 16.84 6.21 6.50
C GLY A 376 17.47 7.49 5.94
N MET A 377 17.62 8.52 6.77
CA MET A 377 18.31 9.77 6.38
C MET A 377 19.81 9.55 6.14
N ASN A 378 20.47 8.71 6.94
CA ASN A 378 21.87 8.37 6.77
C ASN A 378 22.13 7.59 5.48
N ILE A 379 21.21 6.66 5.10
CA ILE A 379 21.25 5.98 3.80
C ILE A 379 21.20 6.99 2.66
N ILE A 380 20.23 7.91 2.68
CA ILE A 380 20.05 8.93 1.63
C ILE A 380 21.30 9.82 1.53
N ASN A 381 21.90 10.18 2.66
CA ASN A 381 23.08 11.03 2.71
C ASN A 381 24.38 10.28 2.41
N GLY A 382 24.35 8.95 2.23
CA GLY A 382 25.52 8.12 2.00
C GLY A 382 26.48 8.04 3.21
N THR A 383 25.98 8.35 4.40
CA THR A 383 26.78 8.35 5.66
C THR A 383 26.65 7.01 6.42
N ASP A 384 25.90 6.06 5.89
CA ASP A 384 25.73 4.74 6.50
C ASP A 384 26.98 3.88 6.22
N THR A 385 27.97 3.99 7.09
CA THR A 385 29.11 3.08 7.10
C THR A 385 28.69 1.76 7.77
N LYS A 386 29.29 0.62 7.35
CA LYS A 386 29.01 -0.71 7.90
C LYS A 386 29.11 -0.79 9.44
N GLU A 387 29.87 0.08 10.06
CA GLU A 387 30.01 0.21 11.52
C GLU A 387 28.75 0.77 12.21
N GLY A 388 28.01 1.67 11.57
CA GLY A 388 26.75 2.21 12.08
C GLY A 388 25.62 1.17 12.12
N ARG A 389 25.61 0.20 11.20
CA ARG A 389 24.63 -0.90 11.18
C ARG A 389 24.72 -1.79 12.43
N SER A 390 25.94 -2.09 12.86
CA SER A 390 26.17 -2.94 14.06
C SER A 390 25.75 -2.23 15.35
N GLN A 391 25.94 -0.91 15.43
CA GLN A 391 25.57 -0.12 16.60
C GLN A 391 24.05 0.17 16.68
N ALA A 392 23.38 0.42 15.56
CA ALA A 392 21.94 0.65 15.54
C ALA A 392 21.14 -0.59 15.95
N VAL A 393 21.61 -1.79 15.57
CA VAL A 393 21.02 -3.07 16.00
C VAL A 393 21.28 -3.31 17.49
N GLN A 394 22.45 -2.95 18.01
CA GLN A 394 22.77 -3.11 19.44
C GLN A 394 22.03 -2.09 20.33
N THR A 395 21.80 -0.86 19.86
CA THR A 395 21.08 0.15 20.65
C THR A 395 19.56 -0.17 20.71
N SER A 396 18.99 -0.69 19.64
CA SER A 396 17.57 -1.09 19.64
C SER A 396 17.29 -2.35 20.46
N THR A 397 18.28 -3.22 20.65
CA THR A 397 18.19 -4.40 21.54
C THR A 397 18.62 -4.10 22.99
N GLY A 398 19.42 -3.08 23.22
CA GLY A 398 19.93 -2.74 24.56
C GLY A 398 18.92 -2.00 25.44
N GLU A 399 18.13 -1.10 24.89
CA GLU A 399 17.15 -0.32 25.69
C GLU A 399 15.89 -1.10 26.05
N SER A 400 15.56 -2.18 25.34
CA SER A 400 14.42 -3.02 25.68
C SER A 400 14.72 -4.14 26.68
N THR A 401 15.99 -4.38 27.03
CA THR A 401 16.38 -5.50 27.92
C THR A 401 16.51 -5.09 29.40
N GLU A 402 16.65 -3.82 29.71
CA GLU A 402 16.79 -3.38 31.11
C GLU A 402 15.45 -3.26 31.89
N ALA A 403 14.32 -3.29 31.21
CA ALA A 403 12.99 -3.18 31.86
C ALA A 403 12.37 -4.52 32.27
N MET A 404 12.99 -5.66 32.02
CA MET A 404 12.41 -6.99 32.28
C MET A 404 13.31 -8.02 33.01
N THR A 405 14.36 -7.61 33.69
CA THR A 405 15.18 -8.50 34.52
C THR A 405 14.77 -8.45 36.00
N GLY A 406 13.70 -9.14 36.32
CA GLY A 406 13.22 -9.33 37.70
C GLY A 406 12.49 -10.64 37.94
N ILE A 407 12.85 -11.74 37.24
CA ILE A 407 12.42 -13.11 37.63
C ILE A 407 13.56 -14.10 37.32
N THR A 408 14.02 -14.74 38.38
CA THR A 408 15.05 -15.75 38.47
C THR A 408 14.95 -16.87 37.43
N ALA A 409 16.06 -17.13 36.71
CA ALA A 409 16.22 -18.29 35.86
C ALA A 409 17.10 -19.34 36.55
N GLU A 410 16.56 -20.52 36.76
CA GLU A 410 17.34 -21.74 37.07
C GLU A 410 17.96 -22.28 35.76
N LYS A 411 19.21 -22.75 35.94
CA LYS A 411 20.05 -23.39 34.92
C LYS A 411 19.50 -24.70 34.44
N SER A 412 19.46 -24.93 33.14
CA SER A 412 19.72 -26.24 32.54
C SER A 412 20.49 -26.06 31.23
N SER A 413 21.72 -26.57 31.25
CA SER A 413 22.60 -26.77 30.12
C SER A 413 22.17 -28.00 29.32
N GLU A 414 22.13 -27.89 27.97
CA GLU A 414 22.76 -28.87 27.07
C GLU A 414 22.42 -28.62 25.60
N ASN A 415 23.51 -28.57 24.81
CA ASN A 415 23.61 -28.86 23.39
C ASN A 415 22.69 -28.11 22.37
N ALA A 416 23.16 -26.99 21.90
CA ALA A 416 22.75 -26.42 20.62
C ALA A 416 23.86 -26.62 19.59
N SER A 417 23.60 -27.47 18.61
CA SER A 417 24.39 -27.62 17.40
C SER A 417 24.34 -26.33 16.55
N SER A 418 25.52 -25.90 16.15
CA SER A 418 25.84 -24.71 15.38
C SER A 418 25.07 -24.59 14.06
N LEU A 419 24.25 -23.54 13.94
CA LEU A 419 23.81 -22.98 12.66
C LEU A 419 24.87 -21.98 12.15
N PRO A 420 25.15 -21.95 10.84
CA PRO A 420 26.16 -21.03 10.30
C PRO A 420 25.67 -19.59 10.40
N SER A 421 26.49 -18.76 11.02
CA SER A 421 26.29 -17.33 11.16
C SER A 421 26.29 -16.62 9.81
N GLN A 422 25.50 -15.58 9.68
CA GLN A 422 25.35 -14.67 8.52
C GLN A 422 26.67 -14.13 7.92
N SER A 423 27.80 -14.34 8.60
CA SER A 423 29.14 -13.94 8.15
C SER A 423 29.68 -14.74 6.94
N GLN A 424 29.07 -15.85 6.54
CA GLN A 424 29.56 -16.62 5.39
C GLN A 424 28.91 -16.24 4.04
N LEU A 425 27.82 -15.47 4.04
CA LEU A 425 27.27 -14.93 2.77
C LEU A 425 27.99 -13.65 2.30
N ASP A 426 28.62 -12.91 3.22
CA ASP A 426 29.35 -11.68 2.89
C ASP A 426 30.71 -11.92 2.22
N SER A 427 31.25 -13.15 2.28
CA SER A 427 32.56 -13.47 1.72
C SER A 427 32.58 -13.74 0.19
N GLN A 428 31.42 -13.78 -0.48
CA GLN A 428 31.36 -13.86 -1.95
C GLN A 428 31.13 -12.50 -2.65
N GLN A 429 30.98 -11.41 -1.90
CA GLN A 429 30.77 -10.06 -2.45
C GLN A 429 32.07 -9.23 -2.62
N GLY A 430 33.21 -9.78 -2.33
CA GLY A 430 34.48 -9.06 -2.30
C GLY A 430 35.36 -9.20 -3.51
N THR A 431 34.87 -9.05 -4.75
CA THR A 431 35.78 -8.65 -5.84
C THR A 431 35.75 -7.13 -5.97
N VAL A 432 36.43 -6.46 -5.06
CA VAL A 432 36.87 -5.09 -5.25
C VAL A 432 37.76 -5.10 -6.47
N ILE A 433 37.28 -4.54 -7.57
CA ILE A 433 38.14 -4.22 -8.73
C ILE A 433 39.01 -3.05 -8.25
N GLU A 434 40.23 -3.36 -7.81
CA GLU A 434 41.27 -2.36 -7.67
C GLU A 434 41.42 -1.64 -9.01
N MET A 435 41.15 -0.36 -9.01
CA MET A 435 41.49 0.54 -10.10
C MET A 435 43.02 0.73 -10.09
N GLU A 436 43.71 -0.16 -10.81
CA GLU A 436 45.08 0.15 -11.21
C GLU A 436 45.08 1.41 -12.08
N SER A 437 45.70 2.46 -11.56
CA SER A 437 46.04 3.65 -12.30
C SER A 437 47.17 3.33 -13.30
N SER A 438 46.84 2.80 -14.48
CA SER A 438 47.81 2.72 -15.58
C SER A 438 47.51 3.84 -16.59
N THR A 439 48.39 4.80 -16.60
CA THR A 439 48.62 5.78 -17.66
C THR A 439 48.98 5.08 -18.96
N ASN A 440 48.08 5.13 -19.94
CA ASN A 440 48.14 4.90 -21.38
C ASN A 440 46.99 4.04 -21.88
N VAL A 441 45.78 4.56 -21.78
CA VAL A 441 44.60 3.96 -22.43
C VAL A 441 44.49 4.57 -23.85
N PRO A 442 44.49 3.77 -24.93
CA PRO A 442 44.19 4.28 -26.27
C PRO A 442 42.82 4.97 -26.25
N LYS A 443 42.73 6.18 -26.82
CA LYS A 443 41.51 7.00 -26.88
C LYS A 443 40.43 6.26 -27.68
N THR A 444 39.72 5.34 -27.02
CA THR A 444 38.52 4.74 -27.60
C THR A 444 37.50 5.80 -27.93
N PRO A 445 36.84 5.76 -29.10
CA PRO A 445 35.84 6.75 -29.49
C PRO A 445 34.76 6.92 -28.40
N LEU A 446 34.34 8.14 -28.13
CA LEU A 446 33.34 8.46 -27.10
C LEU A 446 32.07 7.58 -27.23
N VAL A 447 31.62 7.33 -28.45
CA VAL A 447 30.45 6.47 -28.75
C VAL A 447 30.65 5.05 -28.23
N LYS A 448 31.86 4.46 -28.39
CA LYS A 448 32.16 3.13 -27.88
C LYS A 448 32.18 3.09 -26.36
N ARG A 449 32.74 4.10 -25.69
CA ARG A 449 32.71 4.22 -24.22
C ARG A 449 31.27 4.29 -23.69
N VAL A 450 30.43 5.10 -24.32
CA VAL A 450 29.01 5.22 -23.94
C VAL A 450 28.28 3.89 -24.15
N ALA A 451 28.51 3.24 -25.29
CA ALA A 451 27.90 1.94 -25.57
C ALA A 451 28.33 0.87 -24.55
N ASP A 452 29.62 0.80 -24.23
CA ASP A 452 30.16 -0.14 -23.26
C ASP A 452 29.61 0.14 -21.84
N ALA A 453 29.48 1.41 -21.45
CA ALA A 453 28.87 1.80 -20.19
C ALA A 453 27.38 1.39 -20.12
N VAL A 454 26.60 1.63 -21.18
CA VAL A 454 25.19 1.21 -21.27
C VAL A 454 25.07 -0.31 -21.18
N ILE A 455 25.89 -1.07 -21.94
CA ILE A 455 25.86 -2.53 -21.92
C ILE A 455 26.21 -3.07 -20.52
N ARG A 456 27.21 -2.47 -19.86
CA ARG A 456 27.58 -2.84 -18.49
C ARG A 456 26.44 -2.56 -17.52
N SER A 457 25.82 -1.38 -17.58
CA SER A 457 24.68 -1.03 -16.75
C SER A 457 23.49 -1.98 -16.97
N LEU A 458 23.18 -2.32 -18.21
CA LEU A 458 22.12 -3.29 -18.52
C LEU A 458 22.42 -4.69 -17.97
N LYS A 459 23.68 -5.15 -18.04
CA LYS A 459 24.10 -6.42 -17.43
C LYS A 459 23.93 -6.40 -15.91
N LEU A 460 24.30 -5.29 -15.25
CA LEU A 460 24.13 -5.14 -13.81
C LEU A 460 22.65 -5.11 -13.42
N VAL A 461 21.82 -4.36 -14.13
CA VAL A 461 20.35 -4.35 -13.91
C VAL A 461 19.76 -5.75 -14.10
N TYR A 462 20.21 -6.50 -15.12
CA TYR A 462 19.78 -7.88 -15.30
C TYR A 462 20.22 -8.77 -14.13
N GLN A 463 21.48 -8.67 -13.73
CA GLN A 463 22.04 -9.51 -12.67
C GLN A 463 21.40 -9.22 -11.32
N TYR A 464 21.29 -7.96 -10.92
CA TYR A 464 20.82 -7.56 -9.61
C TYR A 464 19.32 -7.25 -9.57
N GLY A 465 18.73 -6.81 -10.67
CA GLY A 465 17.30 -6.60 -10.78
C GLY A 465 16.52 -7.89 -11.08
N TYR A 466 16.87 -8.58 -12.18
CA TYR A 466 16.12 -9.77 -12.59
C TYR A 466 16.56 -11.06 -11.92
N LEU A 467 17.85 -11.38 -11.96
CA LEU A 467 18.36 -12.65 -11.42
C LEU A 467 18.20 -12.72 -9.91
N GLN A 468 18.46 -11.61 -9.23
CA GLN A 468 18.42 -11.56 -7.78
C GLN A 468 16.99 -11.49 -7.24
N LEU A 469 16.11 -10.72 -7.88
CA LEU A 469 14.71 -10.62 -7.44
C LEU A 469 13.87 -11.87 -7.78
N TYR A 470 14.15 -12.53 -8.92
CA TYR A 470 13.23 -13.54 -9.46
C TYR A 470 13.86 -14.94 -9.63
N GLY A 471 15.14 -15.08 -9.31
CA GLY A 471 15.88 -16.35 -9.45
C GLY A 471 16.22 -16.71 -10.90
N ARG A 472 17.22 -17.59 -11.08
CA ARG A 472 17.76 -17.94 -12.42
C ARG A 472 16.73 -18.61 -13.34
N SER A 473 15.91 -19.50 -12.80
CA SER A 473 14.94 -20.27 -13.61
C SER A 473 13.82 -19.40 -14.18
N ARG A 474 13.44 -18.32 -13.50
CA ARG A 474 12.33 -17.43 -13.89
C ARG A 474 12.80 -16.18 -14.62
N ALA A 475 13.99 -15.66 -14.28
CA ALA A 475 14.50 -14.40 -14.83
C ALA A 475 14.56 -14.40 -16.38
N GLY A 476 14.97 -15.51 -16.99
CA GLY A 476 15.04 -15.62 -18.46
C GLY A 476 13.67 -15.51 -19.14
N TRP A 477 12.64 -16.13 -18.60
CA TRP A 477 11.26 -16.02 -19.11
C TRP A 477 10.70 -14.62 -18.89
N LEU A 478 10.86 -14.06 -17.69
CA LEU A 478 10.44 -12.71 -17.36
C LEU A 478 11.07 -11.67 -18.28
N LEU A 479 12.39 -11.81 -18.55
CA LEU A 479 13.09 -10.92 -19.47
C LEU A 479 12.51 -11.00 -20.89
N ARG A 480 12.20 -12.19 -21.42
CA ARG A 480 11.57 -12.33 -22.74
C ARG A 480 10.22 -11.63 -22.82
N PHE A 481 9.35 -11.82 -21.83
CA PHE A 481 8.07 -11.11 -21.76
C PHE A 481 8.25 -9.60 -21.62
N THR A 482 9.22 -9.16 -20.83
CA THR A 482 9.58 -7.74 -20.68
C THR A 482 10.00 -7.13 -22.03
N ILE A 483 10.83 -7.82 -22.80
CA ILE A 483 11.26 -7.35 -24.13
C ILE A 483 10.05 -7.24 -25.07
N ILE A 484 9.18 -8.25 -25.11
CA ILE A 484 7.96 -8.22 -25.92
C ILE A 484 7.07 -7.04 -25.50
N ALA A 485 6.86 -6.85 -24.20
CA ALA A 485 6.08 -5.73 -23.68
C ALA A 485 6.71 -4.37 -24.04
N ALA A 486 8.04 -4.24 -23.93
CA ALA A 486 8.76 -3.03 -24.32
C ALA A 486 8.63 -2.72 -25.82
N ILE A 487 8.74 -3.73 -26.67
CA ILE A 487 8.53 -3.58 -28.14
C ILE A 487 7.11 -3.11 -28.42
N LEU A 488 6.10 -3.74 -27.82
CA LEU A 488 4.70 -3.33 -27.99
C LEU A 488 4.45 -1.91 -27.47
N THR A 489 5.10 -1.52 -26.38
CA THR A 489 5.05 -0.14 -25.87
C THR A 489 5.61 0.84 -26.89
N LEU A 490 6.79 0.54 -27.46
CA LEU A 490 7.43 1.37 -28.48
C LEU A 490 6.54 1.52 -29.71
N VAL A 491 6.02 0.41 -30.24
CA VAL A 491 5.07 0.40 -31.37
C VAL A 491 3.84 1.27 -31.06
N ASN A 492 3.30 1.16 -29.84
CA ASN A 492 2.15 1.95 -29.41
C ASN A 492 2.45 3.46 -29.36
N VAL A 493 3.63 3.83 -28.86
CA VAL A 493 4.11 5.23 -28.84
C VAL A 493 4.26 5.75 -30.28
N VAL A 494 4.92 5.01 -31.15
CA VAL A 494 5.11 5.41 -32.57
C VAL A 494 3.76 5.60 -33.26
N ILE A 495 2.83 4.66 -33.13
CA ILE A 495 1.48 4.77 -33.70
C ILE A 495 0.76 6.00 -33.14
N SER A 496 0.90 6.29 -31.86
CA SER A 496 0.28 7.45 -31.22
C SER A 496 0.83 8.77 -31.80
N ILE A 497 2.14 8.86 -32.00
CA ILE A 497 2.79 10.02 -32.61
C ILE A 497 2.33 10.23 -34.04
N VAL A 498 2.38 9.15 -34.86
CA VAL A 498 2.03 9.21 -36.28
C VAL A 498 0.56 9.58 -36.51
N ARG A 499 -0.35 8.97 -35.75
CA ARG A 499 -1.81 9.17 -35.95
C ARG A 499 -2.31 10.51 -35.41
N LEU A 500 -1.78 10.96 -34.29
CA LEU A 500 -2.35 12.13 -33.58
C LEU A 500 -1.60 13.41 -33.86
N LYS A 501 -0.48 13.38 -34.60
CA LYS A 501 0.43 14.53 -34.79
C LYS A 501 0.78 15.27 -33.47
N LYS A 502 0.48 14.65 -32.34
CA LYS A 502 0.79 15.06 -30.96
C LYS A 502 1.27 13.85 -30.20
N ILE A 503 2.25 14.03 -29.35
CA ILE A 503 2.65 12.98 -28.38
C ILE A 503 1.46 12.80 -27.46
N SER A 504 0.75 11.68 -27.61
CA SER A 504 -0.30 11.31 -26.67
C SER A 504 0.34 10.64 -25.46
N PHE A 505 -0.29 10.83 -24.30
CA PHE A 505 0.13 10.21 -23.07
C PHE A 505 0.02 8.68 -23.19
N SER A 506 1.16 7.99 -23.25
CA SER A 506 1.20 6.53 -23.36
C SER A 506 1.20 5.88 -22.00
N MET A 507 0.10 5.23 -21.65
CA MET A 507 -0.04 4.52 -20.35
C MET A 507 0.91 3.31 -20.25
N TYR A 508 1.12 2.60 -21.34
CA TYR A 508 2.05 1.46 -21.36
C TYR A 508 3.51 1.91 -21.15
N ALA A 509 3.88 3.06 -21.72
CA ALA A 509 5.19 3.64 -21.49
C ALA A 509 5.38 3.97 -20.01
N GLY A 510 4.34 4.47 -19.32
CA GLY A 510 4.36 4.72 -17.89
C GLY A 510 4.59 3.46 -17.05
N ILE A 511 3.88 2.36 -17.36
CA ILE A 511 4.07 1.06 -16.69
C ILE A 511 5.51 0.57 -16.90
N THR A 512 5.97 0.55 -18.15
CA THR A 512 7.30 0.04 -18.53
C THR A 512 8.40 0.87 -17.86
N THR A 513 8.29 2.21 -17.89
CA THR A 513 9.23 3.11 -17.23
C THR A 513 9.23 2.90 -15.71
N ALA A 514 8.07 2.72 -15.10
CA ALA A 514 7.95 2.46 -13.67
C ALA A 514 8.67 1.17 -13.28
N SER A 515 8.42 0.06 -13.99
CA SER A 515 9.07 -1.23 -13.71
C SER A 515 10.59 -1.13 -13.85
N PHE A 516 11.10 -0.55 -14.94
CA PHE A 516 12.55 -0.36 -15.10
C PHE A 516 13.15 0.59 -14.05
N LEU A 517 12.44 1.65 -13.67
CA LEU A 517 12.92 2.58 -12.64
C LEU A 517 13.01 1.92 -11.27
N PHE A 518 12.03 1.13 -10.87
CA PHE A 518 12.07 0.40 -9.60
C PHE A 518 13.18 -0.64 -9.59
N MET A 519 13.39 -1.33 -10.71
CA MET A 519 14.51 -2.25 -10.88
C MET A 519 15.87 -1.53 -10.79
N LEU A 520 15.97 -0.34 -11.39
CA LEU A 520 17.17 0.50 -11.31
C LEU A 520 17.43 0.97 -9.88
N LEU A 521 16.38 1.37 -9.16
CA LEU A 521 16.49 1.75 -7.74
C LEU A 521 16.99 0.59 -6.87
N TYR A 522 16.52 -0.62 -7.13
CA TYR A 522 17.03 -1.82 -6.46
C TYR A 522 18.52 -2.06 -6.78
N ALA A 523 18.92 -1.90 -8.03
CA ALA A 523 20.28 -2.13 -8.49
C ALA A 523 21.23 -0.93 -8.21
N ALA A 524 20.72 0.21 -7.78
CA ALA A 524 21.47 1.46 -7.66
C ALA A 524 22.77 1.33 -6.82
N PRO A 525 22.79 0.67 -5.64
CA PRO A 525 24.01 0.52 -4.86
C PRO A 525 25.11 -0.25 -5.60
N PHE A 526 24.74 -1.26 -6.41
CA PHE A 526 25.69 -2.05 -7.21
C PHE A 526 26.22 -1.29 -8.42
N LEU A 527 25.56 -0.20 -8.80
CA LEU A 527 25.99 0.72 -9.85
C LEU A 527 26.83 1.90 -9.29
N GLY A 528 27.13 1.91 -7.99
CA GLY A 528 27.80 3.02 -7.31
C GLY A 528 26.91 4.26 -7.14
N LEU A 529 25.60 4.11 -7.23
CA LEU A 529 24.61 5.16 -6.97
C LEU A 529 24.14 5.10 -5.50
N PRO A 530 23.69 6.22 -4.93
CA PRO A 530 23.15 6.22 -3.56
C PRO A 530 21.97 5.26 -3.41
N GLU A 531 21.91 4.55 -2.31
CA GLU A 531 20.76 3.74 -1.93
C GLU A 531 19.68 4.65 -1.36
N ILE A 532 18.68 4.99 -2.18
CA ILE A 532 17.57 5.87 -1.78
C ILE A 532 16.53 5.12 -0.95
N ILE A 533 16.35 3.84 -1.23
CA ILE A 533 15.46 2.93 -0.50
C ILE A 533 16.21 1.63 -0.31
N ALA A 534 16.15 1.03 0.89
CA ALA A 534 16.64 -0.32 1.10
C ALA A 534 15.99 -1.25 0.06
N GLY A 535 16.81 -1.78 -0.87
CA GLY A 535 16.34 -2.31 -2.17
C GLY A 535 15.25 -3.36 -2.09
N ALA A 536 15.35 -4.28 -1.14
CA ALA A 536 14.37 -5.35 -0.93
C ALA A 536 12.94 -4.82 -0.62
N ARG A 537 12.80 -3.60 -0.07
CA ARG A 537 11.49 -2.97 0.20
C ARG A 537 10.70 -2.63 -1.07
N LEU A 538 11.37 -2.62 -2.23
CA LEU A 538 10.75 -2.38 -3.54
C LEU A 538 10.09 -3.64 -4.13
N CYS A 539 10.34 -4.83 -3.57
CA CYS A 539 9.90 -6.11 -4.15
C CYS A 539 8.40 -6.18 -4.43
N LEU A 540 7.55 -5.82 -3.46
CA LEU A 540 6.09 -5.90 -3.62
C LEU A 540 5.55 -4.98 -4.74
N PRO A 541 5.83 -3.65 -4.74
CA PRO A 541 5.38 -2.80 -5.83
C PRO A 541 6.01 -3.16 -7.17
N GLU A 542 7.29 -3.58 -7.22
CA GLU A 542 7.94 -4.02 -8.45
C GLU A 542 7.28 -5.28 -9.01
N GLN A 543 6.92 -6.25 -8.18
CA GLN A 543 6.21 -7.46 -8.57
C GLN A 543 4.89 -7.11 -9.28
N ILE A 544 4.11 -6.17 -8.73
CA ILE A 544 2.86 -5.72 -9.33
C ILE A 544 3.11 -5.01 -10.67
N LEU A 545 4.12 -4.15 -10.74
CA LEU A 545 4.48 -3.41 -11.95
C LEU A 545 4.99 -4.33 -13.05
N LEU A 546 5.81 -5.30 -12.73
CA LEU A 546 6.33 -6.29 -13.67
C LEU A 546 5.18 -7.14 -14.25
N LEU A 547 4.28 -7.64 -13.40
CA LEU A 547 3.11 -8.40 -13.85
C LEU A 547 2.21 -7.54 -14.75
N ALA A 548 2.05 -6.26 -14.43
CA ALA A 548 1.30 -5.33 -15.27
C ALA A 548 1.98 -5.11 -16.62
N MET A 549 3.30 -4.98 -16.66
CA MET A 549 4.08 -4.88 -17.90
C MET A 549 3.96 -6.15 -18.74
N MET A 550 4.08 -7.31 -18.12
CA MET A 550 3.90 -8.61 -18.78
C MET A 550 2.49 -8.81 -19.33
N ALA A 551 1.48 -8.18 -18.74
CA ALA A 551 0.10 -8.26 -19.18
C ALA A 551 -0.22 -7.35 -20.40
N ILE A 552 0.69 -6.47 -20.84
CA ILE A 552 0.49 -5.59 -22.02
C ILE A 552 0.10 -6.36 -23.28
N PRO A 553 0.75 -7.49 -23.65
CA PRO A 553 0.33 -8.30 -24.80
C PRO A 553 -1.11 -8.83 -24.67
N ALA A 554 -1.48 -9.31 -23.49
CA ALA A 554 -2.83 -9.77 -23.21
C ALA A 554 -3.85 -8.62 -23.30
N ASP A 555 -3.48 -7.43 -22.86
CA ASP A 555 -4.32 -6.24 -22.94
C ASP A 555 -4.63 -5.83 -24.38
N GLU A 556 -3.63 -5.88 -25.25
CA GLU A 556 -3.82 -5.64 -26.69
C GLU A 556 -4.74 -6.69 -27.31
N LEU A 557 -4.57 -7.97 -26.96
CA LEU A 557 -5.44 -9.05 -27.44
C LEU A 557 -6.89 -8.86 -26.97
N PHE A 558 -7.11 -8.56 -25.70
CA PHE A 558 -8.45 -8.27 -25.18
C PHE A 558 -9.06 -7.04 -25.84
N PHE A 559 -8.28 -5.99 -26.03
CA PHE A 559 -8.75 -4.78 -26.70
C PHE A 559 -9.16 -5.03 -28.15
N LEU A 560 -8.43 -5.88 -28.88
CA LEU A 560 -8.78 -6.30 -30.24
C LEU A 560 -10.04 -7.18 -30.22
N LEU A 561 -10.12 -8.13 -29.28
CA LEU A 561 -11.28 -8.99 -29.10
C LEU A 561 -12.57 -8.18 -28.84
N GLU A 562 -12.50 -7.18 -27.95
CA GLU A 562 -13.63 -6.30 -27.62
C GLU A 562 -14.18 -5.53 -28.83
N LYS A 563 -13.38 -5.33 -29.89
CA LYS A 563 -13.80 -4.70 -31.15
C LYS A 563 -14.51 -5.65 -32.12
N THR A 564 -14.47 -6.94 -31.88
CA THR A 564 -15.09 -7.99 -32.70
C THR A 564 -16.45 -8.38 -32.14
N LYS A 565 -17.21 -9.16 -32.93
CA LYS A 565 -18.46 -9.79 -32.44
C LYS A 565 -18.23 -10.75 -31.27
N ALA A 566 -17.01 -11.29 -31.14
CA ALA A 566 -16.63 -12.16 -30.02
C ALA A 566 -16.32 -11.39 -28.72
N GLY A 567 -16.35 -10.05 -28.74
CA GLY A 567 -16.08 -9.22 -27.55
C GLY A 567 -17.02 -9.47 -26.37
N HIS A 568 -18.22 -10.00 -26.61
CA HIS A 568 -19.14 -10.37 -25.54
C HIS A 568 -18.63 -11.56 -24.69
N PHE A 569 -17.68 -12.35 -25.19
CA PHE A 569 -17.01 -13.42 -24.43
C PHE A 569 -15.80 -12.95 -23.62
N ALA A 570 -15.36 -11.71 -23.76
CA ALA A 570 -14.19 -11.19 -23.05
C ALA A 570 -14.24 -11.41 -21.52
N PRO A 571 -15.36 -11.20 -20.80
CA PRO A 571 -15.43 -11.50 -19.37
C PRO A 571 -15.26 -12.98 -19.05
N GLN A 572 -15.80 -13.89 -19.88
CA GLN A 572 -15.65 -15.34 -19.68
C GLN A 572 -14.22 -15.79 -19.95
N ILE A 573 -13.57 -15.23 -20.99
CA ILE A 573 -12.17 -15.49 -21.31
C ILE A 573 -11.27 -14.98 -20.17
N SER A 574 -11.56 -13.80 -19.62
CA SER A 574 -10.82 -13.29 -18.45
C SER A 574 -10.98 -14.21 -17.24
N LEU A 575 -12.21 -14.66 -16.94
CA LEU A 575 -12.45 -15.62 -15.87
C LEU A 575 -11.73 -16.94 -16.10
N ALA A 576 -11.77 -17.48 -17.32
CA ALA A 576 -11.02 -18.69 -17.69
C ALA A 576 -9.51 -18.49 -17.52
N GLY A 577 -8.99 -17.31 -17.89
CA GLY A 577 -7.58 -16.93 -17.65
C GLY A 577 -7.22 -16.90 -16.17
N VAL A 578 -8.05 -16.31 -15.33
CA VAL A 578 -7.87 -16.30 -13.85
C VAL A 578 -7.81 -17.73 -13.31
N LEU A 579 -8.77 -18.58 -13.73
CA LEU A 579 -8.79 -19.98 -13.31
C LEU A 579 -7.60 -20.78 -13.84
N ALA A 580 -7.15 -20.50 -15.07
CA ALA A 580 -5.95 -21.14 -15.65
C ALA A 580 -4.67 -20.73 -14.91
N ILE A 581 -4.53 -19.46 -14.51
CA ILE A 581 -3.40 -18.99 -13.70
C ILE A 581 -3.41 -19.73 -12.36
N TYR A 582 -4.55 -19.77 -11.68
CA TYR A 582 -4.68 -20.47 -10.39
C TYR A 582 -4.36 -21.96 -10.52
N ALA A 583 -4.95 -22.65 -11.49
CA ALA A 583 -4.72 -24.08 -11.72
C ALA A 583 -3.26 -24.36 -12.10
N GLY A 584 -2.66 -23.55 -12.97
CA GLY A 584 -1.26 -23.69 -13.38
C GLY A 584 -0.29 -23.48 -12.23
N THR A 585 -0.48 -22.44 -11.43
CA THR A 585 0.37 -22.16 -10.26
C THR A 585 0.26 -23.25 -9.19
N ASN A 586 -0.95 -23.77 -8.95
CA ASN A 586 -1.16 -24.87 -8.03
C ASN A 586 -0.53 -26.19 -8.54
N TYR A 587 -0.70 -26.50 -9.83
CA TYR A 587 -0.11 -27.70 -10.46
C TYR A 587 1.43 -27.70 -10.39
N PHE A 588 2.06 -26.55 -10.63
CA PHE A 588 3.52 -26.42 -10.56
C PHE A 588 4.06 -26.23 -9.14
N GLY A 589 3.23 -26.32 -8.10
CA GLY A 589 3.63 -26.17 -6.71
C GLY A 589 4.13 -24.78 -6.31
N VAL A 590 3.95 -23.79 -7.18
CA VAL A 590 4.42 -22.41 -6.95
C VAL A 590 3.64 -21.73 -5.80
N PHE A 591 2.44 -22.22 -5.53
CA PHE A 591 1.54 -21.65 -4.53
C PHE A 591 1.83 -22.09 -3.08
N HIS A 592 2.44 -23.25 -2.88
CA HIS A 592 2.55 -23.88 -1.55
C HIS A 592 3.76 -23.45 -0.72
N GLY A 593 4.77 -22.81 -1.33
CA GLY A 593 6.07 -22.73 -0.67
C GLY A 593 6.15 -21.69 0.44
N TYR A 594 5.50 -20.55 0.26
CA TYR A 594 5.96 -19.35 0.93
C TYR A 594 5.23 -19.03 2.26
N LEU A 595 3.92 -19.06 2.29
CA LEU A 595 3.17 -18.86 3.54
C LEU A 595 3.44 -19.95 4.57
N TYR A 596 3.61 -21.19 4.10
CA TYR A 596 3.91 -22.31 4.99
C TYR A 596 5.31 -22.20 5.60
N TYR A 597 6.31 -21.77 4.83
CA TYR A 597 7.69 -21.60 5.29
C TYR A 597 7.83 -20.49 6.35
N GLU A 598 7.24 -19.34 6.11
CA GLU A 598 7.23 -18.24 7.09
C GLU A 598 6.45 -18.58 8.37
N LEU A 599 5.37 -19.37 8.26
CA LEU A 599 4.58 -19.82 9.39
C LEU A 599 5.32 -20.82 10.29
N THR A 600 6.20 -21.64 9.72
CA THR A 600 7.01 -22.62 10.46
C THR A 600 8.27 -22.01 11.06
N ARG A 601 8.72 -20.87 10.59
CA ARG A 601 9.97 -20.22 11.04
C ARG A 601 9.84 -19.57 12.43
N TYR A 602 8.63 -19.28 12.90
CA TYR A 602 8.34 -18.59 14.16
C TYR A 602 7.61 -19.50 15.19
N ASN A 603 7.55 -20.79 14.95
CA ASN A 603 7.26 -21.80 15.94
C ASN A 603 8.57 -22.24 16.59
#